data_b8a2b6e50fe726e7267090eb0f7bc404
#
_entry.id   b8a2b6e50fe726e7267090eb0f7bc404
#
_cell.length_a   1.000
_cell.length_b   1.000
_cell.length_c   1.000
_cell.angle_alpha   90.00
_cell.angle_beta   90.00
_cell.angle_gamma   90.00
#
_symmetry.space_group_name_H-M   'P 1'
#
loop_
_entity.id
_entity.type
_entity.pdbx_description
1 polymer ?
#
loop_
_entity_poly.entity_id
_entity_poly.type
_entity_poly.pdbx_seq_one_letter_code
_entity_poly.pdbx_strand_id
1 'polypeptide(L)'
;MLGWNWLTAARLLAAALVCGSAVLLFAIHTRPWGYIPLILGVALALAVDRRLGRDLALIAIAQAIISAISLRADLSDAGMARFTVVLSLAVLVPWAVSRYVFGDRIVVFPVGTGKRWSRSQWVYLGVVVAFGYLVLPVYFIGSGAYRNWPDLVGASDIGRLFIGVNAVGLWDELFFICVVFALLRAHFPMWVANVFQATVFVSFLWELGYREWGPALTIPFALVQGWIFSWTKSLPYVVTVHLLFDAVVFGVLVHAHHPELFDIFVTAPAVTP
;
A
#
# COMPACT_ATOMS: atom_id res chain seq x y z
N MET A 1 24.20 1.44 17.82
CA MET A 1 24.90 0.66 16.77
C MET A 1 24.39 -0.77 16.86
N LEU A 2 23.76 -1.29 15.79
CA LEU A 2 23.44 -2.72 15.71
C LEU A 2 24.78 -3.45 15.55
N GLY A 3 25.20 -4.17 16.59
CA GLY A 3 26.35 -5.06 16.45
C GLY A 3 26.05 -6.08 15.35
N TRP A 4 26.73 -5.97 14.20
CA TRP A 4 26.59 -6.88 13.09
C TRP A 4 27.07 -8.26 13.51
N ASN A 5 26.14 -9.12 13.88
CA ASN A 5 26.39 -10.55 14.04
C ASN A 5 25.60 -11.29 12.96
N TRP A 6 25.98 -12.55 12.71
CA TRP A 6 25.34 -13.37 11.67
C TRP A 6 23.83 -13.55 11.91
N LEU A 7 23.35 -13.54 13.15
CA LEU A 7 21.93 -13.61 13.50
C LEU A 7 21.17 -12.40 13.00
N THR A 8 21.70 -11.20 13.19
CA THR A 8 21.11 -9.95 12.68
C THR A 8 21.03 -9.95 11.16
N ALA A 9 22.13 -10.39 10.51
CA ALA A 9 22.18 -10.51 9.05
C ALA A 9 21.14 -11.53 8.52
N ALA A 10 21.02 -12.69 9.18
CA ALA A 10 20.04 -13.71 8.79
C ALA A 10 18.59 -13.25 8.99
N ARG A 11 18.29 -12.52 10.06
CA ARG A 11 16.95 -11.92 10.29
C ARG A 11 16.60 -10.88 9.21
N LEU A 12 17.54 -10.01 8.87
CA LEU A 12 17.36 -9.02 7.81
C LEU A 12 17.18 -9.68 6.44
N LEU A 13 17.98 -10.71 6.13
CA LEU A 13 17.83 -11.47 4.89
C LEU A 13 16.45 -12.15 4.79
N ALA A 14 15.99 -12.76 5.88
CA ALA A 14 14.68 -13.39 5.93
C ALA A 14 13.56 -12.38 5.64
N ALA A 15 13.60 -11.20 6.27
CA ALA A 15 12.63 -10.14 6.00
C ALA A 15 12.75 -9.58 4.58
N ALA A 16 13.98 -9.41 4.06
CA ALA A 16 14.23 -8.98 2.69
C ALA A 16 13.67 -9.97 1.65
N LEU A 17 13.82 -11.28 1.90
CA LEU A 17 13.25 -12.32 1.03
C LEU A 17 11.72 -12.29 1.03
N VAL A 18 11.09 -12.19 2.22
CA VAL A 18 9.62 -12.16 2.33
C VAL A 18 9.05 -10.86 1.74
N CYS A 19 9.59 -9.70 2.07
CA CYS A 19 9.06 -8.42 1.56
C CYS A 19 9.46 -8.20 0.09
N GLY A 20 10.67 -8.60 -0.31
CA GLY A 20 11.15 -8.52 -1.69
C GLY A 20 10.41 -9.45 -2.65
N SER A 21 9.81 -10.55 -2.15
CA SER A 21 8.98 -11.44 -2.98
C SER A 21 7.80 -10.68 -3.62
N ALA A 22 7.30 -9.61 -3.00
CA ALA A 22 6.24 -8.77 -3.54
C ALA A 22 6.61 -8.20 -4.92
N VAL A 23 7.88 -7.88 -5.17
CA VAL A 23 8.35 -7.40 -6.47
C VAL A 23 8.12 -8.46 -7.56
N LEU A 24 8.42 -9.72 -7.26
CA LEU A 24 8.24 -10.82 -8.20
C LEU A 24 6.76 -11.19 -8.36
N LEU A 25 5.99 -11.15 -7.27
CA LEU A 25 4.58 -11.52 -7.25
C LEU A 25 3.70 -10.47 -7.95
N PHE A 26 3.94 -9.18 -7.67
CA PHE A 26 3.06 -8.08 -8.07
C PHE A 26 3.65 -7.24 -9.22
N ALA A 27 4.91 -6.81 -9.14
CA ALA A 27 5.45 -5.92 -10.15
C ALA A 27 5.90 -6.65 -11.44
N ILE A 28 6.54 -7.82 -11.30
CA ILE A 28 7.08 -8.59 -12.42
C ILE A 28 6.11 -9.68 -12.90
N HIS A 29 5.12 -10.06 -12.09
CA HIS A 29 4.13 -11.12 -12.38
C HIS A 29 4.73 -12.53 -12.62
N THR A 30 5.87 -12.81 -12.03
CA THR A 30 6.50 -14.14 -12.09
C THR A 30 6.11 -14.96 -10.86
N ARG A 31 4.82 -15.28 -10.73
CA ARG A 31 4.25 -15.93 -9.53
C ARG A 31 5.03 -17.15 -9.04
N PRO A 32 5.40 -18.15 -9.87
CA PRO A 32 6.16 -19.30 -9.38
C PRO A 32 7.48 -18.89 -8.73
N TRP A 33 8.20 -17.94 -9.33
CA TRP A 33 9.49 -17.45 -8.83
C TRP A 33 9.33 -16.56 -7.59
N GLY A 34 8.21 -15.85 -7.46
CA GLY A 34 7.91 -15.02 -6.28
C GLY A 34 7.67 -15.85 -5.02
N TYR A 35 7.12 -17.04 -5.13
CA TYR A 35 6.91 -17.93 -3.98
C TYR A 35 8.20 -18.54 -3.43
N ILE A 36 9.26 -18.66 -4.23
CA ILE A 36 10.55 -19.21 -3.77
C ILE A 36 11.14 -18.33 -2.65
N PRO A 37 11.44 -17.02 -2.87
CA PRO A 37 11.97 -16.18 -1.78
C PRO A 37 10.97 -16.03 -0.63
N LEU A 38 9.67 -16.06 -0.88
CA LEU A 38 8.64 -16.01 0.14
C LEU A 38 8.77 -17.18 1.13
N ILE A 39 8.85 -18.41 0.60
CA ILE A 39 8.97 -19.64 1.41
C ILE A 39 10.35 -19.71 2.07
N LEU A 40 11.43 -19.41 1.34
CA LEU A 40 12.79 -19.44 1.87
C LEU A 40 12.97 -18.40 2.99
N GLY A 41 12.39 -17.22 2.85
CA GLY A 41 12.44 -16.18 3.87
C GLY A 41 11.74 -16.60 5.17
N VAL A 42 10.55 -17.20 5.07
CA VAL A 42 9.83 -17.74 6.23
C VAL A 42 10.60 -18.91 6.87
N ALA A 43 11.12 -19.84 6.08
CA ALA A 43 11.89 -20.97 6.57
C ALA A 43 13.17 -20.50 7.29
N LEU A 44 13.91 -19.55 6.71
CA LEU A 44 15.11 -18.97 7.33
C LEU A 44 14.75 -18.27 8.66
N ALA A 45 13.67 -17.48 8.65
CA ALA A 45 13.23 -16.80 9.87
C ALA A 45 12.86 -17.79 10.98
N LEU A 46 12.12 -18.85 10.67
CA LEU A 46 11.75 -19.90 11.63
C LEU A 46 12.98 -20.63 12.21
N ALA A 47 14.03 -20.83 11.40
CA ALA A 47 15.26 -21.46 11.83
C ALA A 47 16.10 -20.55 12.77
N VAL A 48 16.04 -19.23 12.59
CA VAL A 48 16.85 -18.26 13.32
C VAL A 48 16.11 -17.67 14.53
N ASP A 49 14.84 -17.36 14.36
CA ASP A 49 13.99 -16.70 15.35
C ASP A 49 12.53 -17.09 15.10
N ARG A 50 12.01 -18.00 15.93
CA ARG A 50 10.63 -18.52 15.76
C ARG A 50 9.56 -17.42 15.82
N ARG A 51 9.76 -16.36 16.61
CA ARG A 51 8.80 -15.26 16.70
C ARG A 51 8.80 -14.45 15.39
N LEU A 52 9.97 -14.09 14.90
CA LEU A 52 10.12 -13.46 13.59
C LEU A 52 9.52 -14.33 12.47
N GLY A 53 9.79 -15.65 12.50
CA GLY A 53 9.27 -16.58 11.50
C GLY A 53 7.75 -16.64 11.47
N ARG A 54 7.09 -16.64 12.64
CA ARG A 54 5.61 -16.56 12.74
C ARG A 54 5.07 -15.26 12.17
N ASP A 55 5.69 -14.15 12.49
CA ASP A 55 5.23 -12.83 12.04
C ASP A 55 5.48 -12.64 10.53
N LEU A 56 6.61 -13.09 10.01
CA LEU A 56 6.86 -13.09 8.56
C LEU A 56 5.95 -14.08 7.81
N ALA A 57 5.56 -15.20 8.43
CA ALA A 57 4.58 -16.11 7.84
C ALA A 57 3.21 -15.44 7.67
N LEU A 58 2.78 -14.56 8.59
CA LEU A 58 1.54 -13.78 8.43
C LEU A 58 1.62 -12.84 7.23
N ILE A 59 2.76 -12.16 7.04
CA ILE A 59 2.99 -11.31 5.86
C ILE A 59 2.98 -12.16 4.59
N ALA A 60 3.63 -13.33 4.62
CA ALA A 60 3.69 -14.25 3.48
C ALA A 60 2.30 -14.79 3.10
N ILE A 61 1.48 -15.18 4.07
CA ILE A 61 0.10 -15.62 3.87
C ILE A 61 -0.71 -14.50 3.22
N ALA A 62 -0.60 -13.27 3.71
CA ALA A 62 -1.30 -12.14 3.12
C ALA A 62 -0.88 -11.86 1.68
N GLN A 63 0.43 -11.88 1.37
CA GLN A 63 0.92 -11.73 0.00
C GLN A 63 0.42 -12.88 -0.91
N ALA A 64 0.37 -14.11 -0.41
CA ALA A 64 -0.17 -15.25 -1.15
C ALA A 64 -1.67 -15.07 -1.44
N ILE A 65 -2.46 -14.59 -0.47
CA ILE A 65 -3.89 -14.26 -0.67
C ILE A 65 -4.03 -13.18 -1.76
N ILE A 66 -3.29 -12.08 -1.66
CA ILE A 66 -3.35 -10.98 -2.64
C ILE A 66 -2.95 -11.47 -4.03
N SER A 67 -1.90 -12.29 -4.13
CA SER A 67 -1.41 -12.81 -5.41
C SER A 67 -2.37 -13.79 -6.10
N ALA A 68 -3.45 -14.23 -5.43
CA ALA A 68 -4.47 -15.10 -6.04
C ALA A 68 -5.27 -14.39 -7.14
N ILE A 69 -5.29 -13.06 -7.15
CA ILE A 69 -6.00 -12.23 -8.16
C ILE A 69 -5.02 -11.33 -8.93
N SER A 70 -5.47 -10.73 -10.03
CA SER A 70 -4.82 -9.57 -10.62
C SER A 70 -5.18 -8.34 -9.83
N LEU A 71 -4.20 -7.46 -9.62
CA LEU A 71 -4.39 -6.18 -8.92
C LEU A 71 -4.68 -5.02 -9.88
N ARG A 72 -4.79 -5.28 -11.19
CA ARG A 72 -5.23 -4.25 -12.14
C ARG A 72 -6.62 -3.78 -11.75
N ALA A 73 -6.81 -2.47 -11.75
CA ALA A 73 -8.10 -1.87 -11.43
C ALA A 73 -9.17 -2.39 -12.39
N ASP A 74 -10.27 -2.89 -11.84
CA ASP A 74 -11.39 -3.49 -12.57
C ASP A 74 -12.70 -3.00 -11.93
N LEU A 75 -13.42 -2.15 -12.64
CA LEU A 75 -14.65 -1.52 -12.17
C LEU A 75 -15.91 -2.39 -12.39
N SER A 76 -15.77 -3.60 -12.94
CA SER A 76 -16.89 -4.54 -13.03
C SER A 76 -17.36 -5.00 -11.64
N ASP A 77 -18.63 -5.44 -11.52
CA ASP A 77 -19.16 -5.99 -10.27
C ASP A 77 -18.32 -7.16 -9.75
N ALA A 78 -17.89 -8.04 -10.67
CA ALA A 78 -17.04 -9.17 -10.34
C ALA A 78 -15.63 -8.72 -9.88
N GLY A 79 -15.06 -7.69 -10.52
CA GLY A 79 -13.79 -7.09 -10.15
C GLY A 79 -13.84 -6.49 -8.76
N MET A 80 -14.81 -5.62 -8.50
CA MET A 80 -15.00 -4.98 -7.20
C MET A 80 -15.27 -6.00 -6.08
N ALA A 81 -16.12 -7.00 -6.33
CA ALA A 81 -16.38 -8.06 -5.35
C ALA A 81 -15.10 -8.88 -5.05
N ARG A 82 -14.35 -9.25 -6.07
CA ARG A 82 -13.09 -9.99 -5.96
C ARG A 82 -12.07 -9.22 -5.14
N PHE A 83 -11.87 -7.92 -5.43
CA PHE A 83 -11.00 -7.03 -4.64
C PHE A 83 -11.46 -6.98 -3.19
N THR A 84 -12.75 -6.72 -2.93
CA THR A 84 -13.31 -6.64 -1.58
C THR A 84 -13.02 -7.91 -0.77
N VAL A 85 -13.27 -9.08 -1.34
CA VAL A 85 -13.06 -10.35 -0.63
C VAL A 85 -11.58 -10.60 -0.36
N VAL A 86 -10.74 -10.49 -1.40
CA VAL A 86 -9.31 -10.85 -1.29
C VAL A 86 -8.56 -9.86 -0.41
N LEU A 87 -8.80 -8.56 -0.57
CA LEU A 87 -8.15 -7.55 0.25
C LEU A 87 -8.62 -7.62 1.71
N SER A 88 -9.91 -7.88 1.95
CA SER A 88 -10.39 -8.11 3.33
C SER A 88 -9.73 -9.33 3.96
N LEU A 89 -9.59 -10.44 3.25
CA LEU A 89 -8.92 -11.64 3.75
C LEU A 89 -7.44 -11.39 4.06
N ALA A 90 -6.75 -10.59 3.22
CA ALA A 90 -5.34 -10.25 3.44
C ALA A 90 -5.08 -9.46 4.73
N VAL A 91 -6.08 -8.76 5.26
CA VAL A 91 -6.02 -8.08 6.57
C VAL A 91 -6.56 -8.97 7.68
N LEU A 92 -7.74 -9.58 7.48
CA LEU A 92 -8.44 -10.32 8.53
C LEU A 92 -7.74 -11.62 8.93
N VAL A 93 -7.14 -12.34 7.95
CA VAL A 93 -6.45 -13.60 8.25
C VAL A 93 -5.20 -13.38 9.12
N PRO A 94 -4.24 -12.49 8.78
CA PRO A 94 -3.13 -12.18 9.67
C PRO A 94 -3.57 -11.66 11.04
N TRP A 95 -4.58 -10.80 11.09
CA TRP A 95 -5.11 -10.29 12.35
C TRP A 95 -5.70 -11.40 13.21
N ALA A 96 -6.53 -12.27 12.63
CA ALA A 96 -7.17 -13.35 13.39
C ALA A 96 -6.15 -14.40 13.87
N VAL A 97 -5.19 -14.78 13.02
CA VAL A 97 -4.14 -15.73 13.39
C VAL A 97 -3.22 -15.14 14.46
N SER A 98 -2.78 -13.89 14.31
CA SER A 98 -1.99 -13.19 15.34
C SER A 98 -2.72 -13.20 16.68
N ARG A 99 -4.00 -12.84 16.70
CA ARG A 99 -4.79 -12.66 17.91
C ARG A 99 -5.23 -13.98 18.57
N TYR A 100 -5.77 -14.93 17.79
CA TYR A 100 -6.44 -16.10 18.32
C TYR A 100 -5.58 -17.36 18.30
N VAL A 101 -4.59 -17.44 17.39
CA VAL A 101 -3.68 -18.60 17.31
C VAL A 101 -2.38 -18.33 18.06
N PHE A 102 -1.79 -17.14 17.86
CA PHE A 102 -0.53 -16.79 18.51
C PHE A 102 -0.70 -16.10 19.86
N GLY A 103 -1.90 -15.58 20.16
CA GLY A 103 -2.17 -14.84 21.38
C GLY A 103 -1.52 -13.45 21.43
N ASP A 104 -1.02 -12.98 20.30
CA ASP A 104 -0.34 -11.68 20.18
C ASP A 104 -1.34 -10.56 19.85
N ARG A 105 -0.98 -9.33 20.24
CA ARG A 105 -1.75 -8.11 19.91
C ARG A 105 -0.89 -7.11 19.14
N ILE A 106 -0.11 -7.61 18.19
CA ILE A 106 0.77 -6.75 17.36
C ILE A 106 -0.07 -6.05 16.28
N VAL A 107 -0.95 -6.80 15.63
CA VAL A 107 -1.86 -6.25 14.62
C VAL A 107 -3.04 -5.59 15.33
N VAL A 108 -3.02 -4.27 15.35
CA VAL A 108 -4.07 -3.43 15.97
C VAL A 108 -4.45 -2.29 15.04
N PHE A 109 -5.70 -1.86 15.13
CA PHE A 109 -6.26 -0.75 14.36
C PHE A 109 -6.58 0.41 15.31
N PRO A 110 -5.64 1.33 15.58
CA PRO A 110 -5.80 2.38 16.59
C PRO A 110 -6.70 3.51 16.05
N VAL A 111 -8.01 3.33 16.14
CA VAL A 111 -9.03 4.28 15.67
C VAL A 111 -9.27 5.46 16.61
N GLY A 112 -8.85 5.40 17.86
CA GLY A 112 -9.03 6.46 18.84
C GLY A 112 -7.77 6.70 19.67
N THR A 113 -7.10 7.83 19.45
CA THR A 113 -5.99 8.28 20.33
C THR A 113 -6.48 9.19 21.44
N GLY A 114 -7.75 9.63 21.41
CA GLY A 114 -8.32 10.64 22.32
C GLY A 114 -7.70 12.04 22.19
N LYS A 115 -6.72 12.22 21.29
CA LYS A 115 -6.01 13.49 21.09
C LYS A 115 -6.56 14.23 19.88
N ARG A 116 -6.75 15.54 20.00
CA ARG A 116 -7.04 16.41 18.87
C ARG A 116 -5.78 16.55 17.99
N TRP A 117 -6.00 16.65 16.68
CA TRP A 117 -4.90 16.92 15.76
C TRP A 117 -4.29 18.29 16.00
N SER A 118 -2.96 18.33 15.98
CA SER A 118 -2.20 19.57 16.16
C SER A 118 -2.32 20.47 14.92
N ARG A 119 -1.96 21.75 15.08
CA ARG A 119 -1.91 22.70 13.97
C ARG A 119 -1.01 22.19 12.83
N SER A 120 0.14 21.59 13.16
CA SER A 120 1.06 21.04 12.16
C SER A 120 0.44 19.87 11.38
N GLN A 121 -0.37 19.04 12.04
CA GLN A 121 -1.10 17.95 11.37
C GLN A 121 -2.13 18.50 10.37
N TRP A 122 -2.88 19.54 10.73
CA TRP A 122 -3.82 20.19 9.81
C TRP A 122 -3.11 20.87 8.64
N VAL A 123 -1.99 21.56 8.89
CA VAL A 123 -1.18 22.16 7.82
C VAL A 123 -0.65 21.08 6.86
N TYR A 124 -0.21 19.92 7.41
CA TYR A 124 0.27 18.82 6.59
C TYR A 124 -0.83 18.25 5.66
N LEU A 125 -2.08 18.15 6.12
CA LEU A 125 -3.20 17.74 5.25
C LEU A 125 -3.34 18.70 4.05
N GLY A 126 -3.25 20.02 4.28
CA GLY A 126 -3.25 21.00 3.21
C GLY A 126 -2.07 20.87 2.25
N VAL A 127 -0.87 20.59 2.80
CA VAL A 127 0.34 20.34 1.99
C VAL A 127 0.19 19.10 1.12
N VAL A 128 -0.39 18.02 1.63
CA VAL A 128 -0.63 16.78 0.87
C VAL A 128 -1.54 17.04 -0.32
N VAL A 129 -2.65 17.75 -0.12
CA VAL A 129 -3.57 18.11 -1.21
C VAL A 129 -2.89 19.00 -2.23
N ALA A 130 -2.18 20.05 -1.78
CA ALA A 130 -1.45 20.94 -2.68
C ALA A 130 -0.37 20.21 -3.48
N PHE A 131 0.39 19.34 -2.84
CA PHE A 131 1.41 18.52 -3.51
C PHE A 131 0.76 17.57 -4.53
N GLY A 132 -0.30 16.86 -4.14
CA GLY A 132 -1.05 16.00 -5.05
C GLY A 132 -1.58 16.77 -6.26
N TYR A 133 -2.20 17.93 -6.04
CA TYR A 133 -2.71 18.80 -7.10
C TYR A 133 -1.64 19.23 -8.11
N LEU A 134 -0.43 19.51 -7.65
CA LEU A 134 0.67 19.92 -8.52
C LEU A 134 1.35 18.77 -9.25
N VAL A 135 1.49 17.61 -8.60
CA VAL A 135 2.34 16.53 -9.10
C VAL A 135 1.55 15.44 -9.82
N LEU A 136 0.36 15.09 -9.33
CA LEU A 136 -0.41 13.98 -9.91
C LEU A 136 -0.89 14.22 -11.35
N PRO A 137 -1.33 15.42 -11.76
CA PRO A 137 -1.66 15.65 -13.16
C PRO A 137 -0.45 15.47 -14.08
N VAL A 138 0.72 15.96 -13.66
CA VAL A 138 1.98 15.78 -14.40
C VAL A 138 2.34 14.29 -14.49
N TYR A 139 2.14 13.55 -13.39
CA TYR A 139 2.37 12.12 -13.40
C TYR A 139 1.36 11.38 -14.29
N PHE A 140 0.08 11.43 -13.97
CA PHE A 140 -0.92 10.61 -14.67
C PHE A 140 -1.09 11.01 -16.12
N ILE A 141 -1.22 12.30 -16.40
CA ILE A 141 -1.50 12.79 -17.75
C ILE A 141 -0.20 12.93 -18.56
N GLY A 142 0.82 13.55 -17.97
CA GLY A 142 2.09 13.81 -18.66
C GLY A 142 2.88 12.56 -19.02
N SER A 143 2.85 11.49 -18.18
CA SER A 143 3.49 10.21 -18.51
C SER A 143 2.57 9.23 -19.22
N GLY A 144 1.26 9.51 -19.27
CA GLY A 144 0.26 8.58 -19.80
C GLY A 144 -0.11 7.44 -18.83
N ALA A 145 0.30 7.52 -17.58
CA ALA A 145 0.02 6.47 -16.57
C ALA A 145 -1.48 6.27 -16.31
N TYR A 146 -2.33 7.28 -16.58
CA TYR A 146 -3.78 7.13 -16.50
C TYR A 146 -4.32 5.99 -17.37
N ARG A 147 -3.63 5.64 -18.47
CA ARG A 147 -4.01 4.52 -19.37
C ARG A 147 -3.84 3.13 -18.74
N ASN A 148 -3.18 3.04 -17.59
CA ASN A 148 -3.10 1.81 -16.81
C ASN A 148 -4.37 1.57 -15.98
N TRP A 149 -5.27 2.54 -15.94
CA TRP A 149 -6.55 2.51 -15.23
C TRP A 149 -7.69 2.25 -16.21
N PRO A 150 -8.86 1.76 -15.72
CA PRO A 150 -10.01 1.50 -16.58
C PRO A 150 -10.51 2.76 -17.27
N ASP A 151 -10.98 2.61 -18.50
CA ASP A 151 -11.71 3.67 -19.19
C ASP A 151 -13.00 4.02 -18.45
N LEU A 152 -13.30 5.31 -18.38
CA LEU A 152 -14.51 5.82 -17.73
C LEU A 152 -15.51 6.22 -18.81
N VAL A 153 -16.49 5.37 -19.07
CA VAL A 153 -17.47 5.62 -20.15
C VAL A 153 -18.66 6.45 -19.67
N GLY A 154 -19.00 6.35 -18.39
CA GLY A 154 -20.19 7.02 -17.87
C GLY A 154 -20.17 7.26 -16.35
N ALA A 155 -21.22 7.93 -15.86
CA ALA A 155 -21.34 8.28 -14.44
C ALA A 155 -21.24 7.08 -13.48
N SER A 156 -21.68 5.90 -13.92
CA SER A 156 -21.53 4.67 -13.13
C SER A 156 -20.07 4.31 -12.90
N ASP A 157 -19.22 4.41 -13.94
CA ASP A 157 -17.80 4.07 -13.84
C ASP A 157 -17.06 5.09 -12.99
N ILE A 158 -17.43 6.37 -13.09
CA ILE A 158 -16.90 7.44 -12.23
C ILE A 158 -17.26 7.16 -10.77
N GLY A 159 -18.52 6.78 -10.48
CA GLY A 159 -18.93 6.43 -9.12
C GLY A 159 -18.20 5.19 -8.58
N ARG A 160 -18.00 4.17 -9.41
CA ARG A 160 -17.26 2.95 -9.05
C ARG A 160 -15.77 3.24 -8.84
N LEU A 161 -15.16 4.08 -9.66
CA LEU A 161 -13.79 4.53 -9.46
C LEU A 161 -13.66 5.27 -8.13
N PHE A 162 -14.60 6.18 -7.79
CA PHE A 162 -14.58 6.89 -6.52
C PHE A 162 -14.62 5.93 -5.33
N ILE A 163 -15.51 4.94 -5.37
CA ILE A 163 -15.61 3.92 -4.31
C ILE A 163 -14.32 3.08 -4.27
N GLY A 164 -13.82 2.63 -5.43
CA GLY A 164 -12.67 1.75 -5.52
C GLY A 164 -11.39 2.40 -5.00
N VAL A 165 -11.08 3.63 -5.43
CA VAL A 165 -9.89 4.37 -5.00
C VAL A 165 -9.92 4.59 -3.48
N ASN A 166 -11.03 5.08 -2.93
CA ASN A 166 -11.15 5.32 -1.49
C ASN A 166 -11.14 4.03 -0.66
N ALA A 167 -11.76 2.94 -1.16
CA ALA A 167 -11.76 1.66 -0.47
C ALA A 167 -10.35 1.04 -0.42
N VAL A 168 -9.60 1.13 -1.53
CA VAL A 168 -8.21 0.67 -1.60
C VAL A 168 -7.31 1.54 -0.72
N GLY A 169 -7.44 2.87 -0.76
CA GLY A 169 -6.66 3.76 0.10
C GLY A 169 -6.91 3.54 1.60
N LEU A 170 -8.15 3.25 2.01
CA LEU A 170 -8.42 2.81 3.38
C LEU A 170 -7.74 1.46 3.67
N TRP A 171 -7.87 0.49 2.77
CA TRP A 171 -7.28 -0.83 2.93
C TRP A 171 -5.75 -0.76 3.00
N ASP A 172 -5.11 0.09 2.23
CA ASP A 172 -3.67 0.30 2.23
C ASP A 172 -3.15 0.61 3.64
N GLU A 173 -3.83 1.47 4.38
CA GLU A 173 -3.45 1.80 5.75
C GLU A 173 -3.70 0.64 6.72
N LEU A 174 -4.77 -0.12 6.50
CA LEU A 174 -5.04 -1.30 7.32
C LEU A 174 -3.98 -2.39 7.07
N PHE A 175 -3.60 -2.62 5.83
CA PHE A 175 -2.68 -3.68 5.47
C PHE A 175 -1.21 -3.28 5.64
N PHE A 176 -0.76 -2.24 4.93
CA PHE A 176 0.69 -1.93 4.93
C PHE A 176 1.14 -1.33 6.25
N ILE A 177 0.30 -0.56 6.93
CA ILE A 177 0.66 0.07 8.20
C ILE A 177 0.27 -0.79 9.40
N CYS A 178 -0.99 -1.22 9.51
CA CYS A 178 -1.45 -1.92 10.71
C CYS A 178 -1.09 -3.42 10.72
N VAL A 179 -0.83 -4.05 9.55
CA VAL A 179 -0.36 -5.44 9.49
C VAL A 179 1.13 -5.49 9.20
N VAL A 180 1.57 -5.13 7.98
CA VAL A 180 2.96 -5.36 7.53
C VAL A 180 3.96 -4.57 8.38
N PHE A 181 3.78 -3.24 8.46
CA PHE A 181 4.69 -2.39 9.23
C PHE A 181 4.66 -2.74 10.72
N ALA A 182 3.50 -3.01 11.30
CA ALA A 182 3.37 -3.36 12.72
C ALA A 182 4.12 -4.67 13.06
N LEU A 183 3.96 -5.73 12.24
CA LEU A 183 4.68 -6.99 12.41
C LEU A 183 6.19 -6.81 12.27
N LEU A 184 6.65 -6.07 11.27
CA LEU A 184 8.07 -5.77 11.07
C LEU A 184 8.65 -4.91 12.22
N ARG A 185 7.88 -3.96 12.74
CA ARG A 185 8.28 -3.09 13.86
C ARG A 185 8.50 -3.84 15.18
N ALA A 186 7.88 -5.00 15.35
CA ALA A 186 8.14 -5.85 16.51
C ALA A 186 9.56 -6.42 16.53
N HIS A 187 10.25 -6.45 15.38
CA HIS A 187 11.56 -7.09 15.21
C HIS A 187 12.66 -6.15 14.75
N PHE A 188 12.33 -5.06 14.07
CA PHE A 188 13.29 -4.17 13.42
C PHE A 188 13.12 -2.71 13.86
N PRO A 189 14.19 -1.90 13.80
CA PRO A 189 14.11 -0.46 13.94
C PRO A 189 13.11 0.16 12.95
N MET A 190 12.56 1.32 13.29
CA MET A 190 11.51 1.99 12.52
C MET A 190 11.86 2.12 11.02
N TRP A 191 13.05 2.61 10.72
CA TRP A 191 13.44 2.84 9.32
C TRP A 191 13.60 1.54 8.52
N VAL A 192 14.09 0.44 9.14
CA VAL A 192 14.20 -0.88 8.48
C VAL A 192 12.82 -1.44 8.17
N ALA A 193 11.94 -1.46 9.18
CA ALA A 193 10.57 -1.92 9.01
C ALA A 193 9.82 -1.09 7.94
N ASN A 194 10.09 0.22 7.91
CA ASN A 194 9.46 1.14 6.97
C ASN A 194 9.92 0.91 5.52
N VAL A 195 11.20 0.64 5.31
CA VAL A 195 11.73 0.27 3.97
C VAL A 195 11.12 -1.05 3.49
N PHE A 196 11.03 -2.06 4.35
CA PHE A 196 10.43 -3.33 3.97
C PHE A 196 8.93 -3.22 3.66
N GLN A 197 8.16 -2.48 4.48
CA GLN A 197 6.75 -2.26 4.16
C GLN A 197 6.58 -1.46 2.86
N ALA A 198 7.41 -0.42 2.63
CA ALA A 198 7.37 0.36 1.41
C ALA A 198 7.67 -0.50 0.16
N THR A 199 8.56 -1.50 0.27
CA THR A 199 8.81 -2.46 -0.83
C THR A 199 7.54 -3.21 -1.21
N VAL A 200 6.78 -3.70 -0.23
CA VAL A 200 5.52 -4.43 -0.48
C VAL A 200 4.46 -3.48 -1.06
N PHE A 201 4.32 -2.30 -0.47
CA PHE A 201 3.38 -1.26 -0.90
C PHE A 201 3.60 -0.83 -2.35
N VAL A 202 4.82 -0.44 -2.69
CA VAL A 202 5.17 0.03 -4.05
C VAL A 202 4.97 -1.06 -5.10
N SER A 203 5.28 -2.31 -4.75
CA SER A 203 5.06 -3.45 -5.64
C SER A 203 3.57 -3.68 -5.92
N PHE A 204 2.72 -3.53 -4.91
CA PHE A 204 1.27 -3.59 -5.05
C PHE A 204 0.75 -2.45 -5.94
N LEU A 205 1.14 -1.21 -5.67
CA LEU A 205 0.71 -0.05 -6.45
C LEU A 205 1.18 -0.09 -7.90
N TRP A 206 2.35 -0.68 -8.16
CA TRP A 206 2.83 -0.87 -9.53
C TRP A 206 1.86 -1.72 -10.35
N GLU A 207 1.37 -2.82 -9.81
CA GLU A 207 0.36 -3.65 -10.50
C GLU A 207 -0.98 -2.93 -10.61
N LEU A 208 -1.39 -2.19 -9.57
CA LEU A 208 -2.64 -1.44 -9.55
C LEU A 208 -2.72 -0.41 -10.69
N GLY A 209 -1.57 0.19 -11.08
CA GLY A 209 -1.53 1.16 -12.18
C GLY A 209 -0.52 2.29 -12.01
N TYR A 210 0.17 2.39 -10.87
CA TYR A 210 1.20 3.41 -10.64
C TYR A 210 2.54 3.01 -11.28
N ARG A 211 2.51 2.90 -12.60
CA ARG A 211 3.66 2.52 -13.43
C ARG A 211 4.52 3.72 -13.83
N GLU A 212 5.33 3.56 -14.85
CA GLU A 212 6.24 4.59 -15.37
C GLU A 212 7.19 5.07 -14.26
N TRP A 213 7.21 6.36 -13.96
CA TRP A 213 7.97 6.91 -12.84
C TRP A 213 7.17 6.94 -11.51
N GLY A 214 6.05 6.22 -11.44
CA GLY A 214 5.22 6.07 -10.24
C GLY A 214 5.98 5.69 -8.97
N PRO A 215 7.00 4.79 -9.00
CA PRO A 215 7.82 4.51 -7.83
C PRO A 215 8.51 5.74 -7.23
N ALA A 216 8.82 6.77 -8.04
CA ALA A 216 9.37 8.02 -7.52
C ALA A 216 8.38 8.81 -6.65
N LEU A 217 7.06 8.56 -6.79
CA LEU A 217 6.01 9.13 -5.95
C LEU A 217 5.63 8.18 -4.81
N THR A 218 5.44 6.91 -5.12
CA THR A 218 4.88 5.94 -4.16
C THR A 218 5.90 5.51 -3.10
N ILE A 219 7.21 5.49 -3.39
CA ILE A 219 8.25 5.22 -2.38
C ILE A 219 8.27 6.31 -1.29
N PRO A 220 8.42 7.61 -1.61
CA PRO A 220 8.37 8.66 -0.60
C PRO A 220 7.04 8.66 0.17
N PHE A 221 5.91 8.45 -0.51
CA PHE A 221 4.59 8.38 0.11
C PHE A 221 4.54 7.27 1.16
N ALA A 222 4.91 6.03 0.81
CA ALA A 222 4.92 4.89 1.72
C ALA A 222 5.82 5.13 2.95
N LEU A 223 7.03 5.68 2.73
CA LEU A 223 7.98 5.97 3.80
C LEU A 223 7.45 7.05 4.75
N VAL A 224 6.81 8.08 4.21
CA VAL A 224 6.22 9.16 5.00
C VAL A 224 5.01 8.65 5.79
N GLN A 225 4.14 7.83 5.20
CA GLN A 225 2.98 7.23 5.89
C GLN A 225 3.43 6.39 7.11
N GLY A 226 4.40 5.49 6.94
CA GLY A 226 4.94 4.70 8.05
C GLY A 226 5.63 5.56 9.13
N TRP A 227 6.34 6.61 8.72
CA TRP A 227 6.95 7.57 9.66
C TRP A 227 5.90 8.34 10.45
N ILE A 228 4.88 8.90 9.79
CA ILE A 228 3.77 9.63 10.43
C ILE A 228 3.03 8.71 11.40
N PHE A 229 2.71 7.48 10.99
CA PHE A 229 2.04 6.53 11.87
C PHE A 229 2.91 6.19 13.08
N SER A 230 4.23 6.01 12.90
CA SER A 230 5.13 5.72 14.02
C SER A 230 5.14 6.82 15.09
N TRP A 231 4.86 8.05 14.69
CA TRP A 231 4.80 9.23 15.54
C TRP A 231 3.41 9.51 16.11
N THR A 232 2.37 9.48 15.24
CA THR A 232 1.01 9.84 15.65
C THR A 232 0.29 8.70 16.37
N LYS A 233 0.60 7.45 16.01
CA LYS A 233 -0.14 6.24 16.44
C LYS A 233 -1.64 6.33 16.14
N SER A 234 -2.04 7.05 15.11
CA SER A 234 -3.41 7.36 14.76
C SER A 234 -3.73 6.84 13.36
N LEU A 235 -4.49 5.75 13.30
CA LEU A 235 -5.00 5.22 12.04
C LEU A 235 -5.91 6.24 11.33
N PRO A 236 -6.88 6.91 12.00
CA PRO A 236 -7.70 7.91 11.32
C PRO A 236 -6.89 9.03 10.68
N TYR A 237 -5.76 9.40 11.27
CA TYR A 237 -4.92 10.45 10.70
C TYR A 237 -4.23 10.01 9.40
N VAL A 238 -3.57 8.85 9.40
CA VAL A 238 -2.90 8.36 8.18
C VAL A 238 -3.92 8.02 7.08
N VAL A 239 -5.08 7.47 7.45
CA VAL A 239 -6.20 7.26 6.51
C VAL A 239 -6.65 8.59 5.91
N THR A 240 -6.82 9.65 6.72
CA THR A 240 -7.22 10.96 6.19
C THR A 240 -6.17 11.52 5.22
N VAL A 241 -4.88 11.40 5.53
CA VAL A 241 -3.78 11.80 4.62
C VAL A 241 -3.90 11.05 3.30
N HIS A 242 -4.10 9.74 3.34
CA HIS A 242 -4.22 8.88 2.15
C HIS A 242 -5.44 9.25 1.30
N LEU A 243 -6.63 9.30 1.92
CA LEU A 243 -7.86 9.60 1.20
C LEU A 243 -7.91 11.01 0.61
N LEU A 244 -7.25 11.99 1.23
CA LEU A 244 -7.09 13.33 0.63
C LEU A 244 -6.20 13.27 -0.62
N PHE A 245 -5.14 12.46 -0.60
CA PHE A 245 -4.31 12.24 -1.77
C PHE A 245 -5.10 11.50 -2.86
N ASP A 246 -5.84 10.47 -2.49
CA ASP A 246 -6.72 9.70 -3.37
C ASP A 246 -7.86 10.53 -3.98
N ALA A 247 -8.37 11.51 -3.27
CA ALA A 247 -9.34 12.45 -3.83
C ALA A 247 -8.77 13.23 -5.01
N VAL A 248 -7.48 13.59 -4.94
CA VAL A 248 -6.78 14.22 -6.08
C VAL A 248 -6.50 13.21 -7.18
N VAL A 249 -6.08 11.97 -6.85
CA VAL A 249 -5.93 10.87 -7.83
C VAL A 249 -7.22 10.66 -8.60
N PHE A 250 -8.33 10.52 -7.88
CA PHE A 250 -9.66 10.40 -8.51
C PHE A 250 -9.97 11.56 -9.45
N GLY A 251 -9.80 12.80 -9.01
CA GLY A 251 -10.05 13.99 -9.84
C GLY A 251 -9.20 14.02 -11.10
N VAL A 252 -7.91 13.67 -10.99
CA VAL A 252 -7.00 13.61 -12.15
C VAL A 252 -7.37 12.49 -13.12
N LEU A 253 -7.73 11.31 -12.63
CA LEU A 253 -8.15 10.20 -13.49
C LEU A 253 -9.45 10.52 -14.23
N VAL A 254 -10.42 11.14 -13.56
CA VAL A 254 -11.66 11.58 -14.20
C VAL A 254 -11.35 12.65 -15.26
N HIS A 255 -10.55 13.67 -14.94
CA HIS A 255 -10.15 14.71 -15.90
C HIS A 255 -9.38 14.15 -17.10
N ALA A 256 -8.55 13.11 -16.90
CA ALA A 256 -7.81 12.47 -17.98
C ALA A 256 -8.70 11.77 -19.02
N HIS A 257 -9.87 11.25 -18.60
CA HIS A 257 -10.85 10.60 -19.49
C HIS A 257 -11.96 11.55 -19.95
N HIS A 258 -12.27 12.56 -19.13
CA HIS A 258 -13.32 13.55 -19.33
C HIS A 258 -12.77 14.95 -19.06
N PRO A 259 -12.04 15.57 -20.02
CA PRO A 259 -11.40 16.86 -19.81
C PRO A 259 -12.38 18.00 -19.47
N GLU A 260 -13.66 17.84 -19.84
CA GLU A 260 -14.74 18.77 -19.52
C GLU A 260 -15.18 18.71 -18.05
N LEU A 261 -14.86 17.60 -17.36
CA LEU A 261 -15.11 17.43 -15.93
C LEU A 261 -13.84 17.77 -15.15
N PHE A 262 -14.00 18.51 -14.06
CA PHE A 262 -12.86 18.93 -13.21
C PHE A 262 -11.78 19.69 -13.99
N ASP A 263 -12.16 20.64 -14.86
CA ASP A 263 -11.24 21.54 -15.56
C ASP A 263 -10.55 22.52 -14.58
N ILE A 264 -9.88 21.95 -13.60
CA ILE A 264 -9.13 22.65 -12.55
C ILE A 264 -7.63 22.36 -12.64
N PHE A 265 -7.23 21.37 -13.46
CA PHE A 265 -5.84 20.96 -13.60
C PHE A 265 -5.16 21.68 -14.77
N VAL A 266 -3.89 22.05 -14.56
CA VAL A 266 -3.09 22.78 -15.59
C VAL A 266 -2.71 21.89 -16.78
N THR A 267 -2.66 20.56 -16.57
CA THR A 267 -2.29 19.56 -17.58
C THR A 267 -3.54 18.96 -18.19
N ALA A 268 -3.75 19.17 -19.48
CA ALA A 268 -4.80 18.48 -20.24
C ALA A 268 -4.24 17.23 -20.93
N PRO A 269 -5.04 16.15 -21.10
CA PRO A 269 -4.66 15.03 -21.94
C PRO A 269 -4.39 15.52 -23.37
N ALA A 270 -3.39 14.91 -24.04
CA ALA A 270 -3.20 15.16 -25.47
C ALA A 270 -4.48 14.73 -26.19
N VAL A 271 -5.15 15.66 -26.86
CA VAL A 271 -6.27 15.34 -27.73
C VAL A 271 -5.70 14.48 -28.86
N THR A 272 -5.95 13.16 -28.78
CA THR A 272 -5.68 12.27 -29.93
C THR A 272 -6.70 12.62 -31.01
N PRO A 273 -6.23 13.00 -32.22
CA PRO A 273 -7.12 13.32 -33.32
C PRO A 273 -7.94 12.11 -33.79
#